data_77c41fba327ca427c6d57becc6d7d94d
#
_entry.id   77c41fba327ca427c6d57becc6d7d94d
#
_cell.length_a   1.000
_cell.length_b   1.000
_cell.length_c   1.000
_cell.angle_alpha   90.00
_cell.angle_beta   90.00
_cell.angle_gamma   90.00
#
_symmetry.space_group_name_H-M   'P 1'
#
loop_
_entity.id
_entity.type
_entity.pdbx_description
1 polymer ?
#
loop_
_entity_poly.entity_id
_entity_poly.type
_entity_poly.pdbx_seq_one_letter_code
_entity_poly.pdbx_strand_id
1 'polypeptide(L)'
;MNADVVIVGAGPGGIFTALEMLRRGSKKKIVMVEKGRELTRRSCPKSKTGVCMNCKPVCHITTGFSGAGAFSDGKLSLSCDVGGDLPTLIGERLAQETIDYADSIYLEFGADEHIEGIGNDEKVRKIRARAIKAGLKLVDCPIRHLGTEKAHDVYLAIERWLMEHGVEMLFDTECTNLIMDGNVCRGVYLNDGHRDFELYAGHTVVATGRRGADWLEKICSEHGVQHQPSTVDIGVRVEVRNEIMEEINDVLYESKLIGYPKPFKNKVRTFCQNPGGVVSQENYDNDLAVVNGHAYKGADLKSPNTNVAILCSHNFSVPFNQPIAYAQKVGELTNMLANGHILVQRFGDILDGKRTWEKELARSNVKPTLADAVAGDITAAMPYRAMINIINFIRSMDVVVPGFASYETLLYSPELKFYSNKVTMDTHFNTNVQGLHALGDSSGWTRGLMMASAMGVLMGRELA
;
A
#
# COMPACT_ATOMS: atom_id res chain seq x y z
N MET A 1 0.52 -29.86 -17.21
CA MET A 1 1.65 -29.06 -17.76
C MET A 1 2.85 -29.20 -16.83
N ASN A 2 4.06 -28.89 -17.31
CA ASN A 2 5.25 -28.92 -16.45
C ASN A 2 6.10 -27.64 -16.67
N ALA A 3 6.67 -27.13 -15.60
CA ALA A 3 7.61 -26.02 -15.57
C ALA A 3 8.72 -26.30 -14.55
N ASP A 4 9.81 -25.56 -14.59
CA ASP A 4 10.79 -25.55 -13.49
C ASP A 4 10.34 -24.60 -12.37
N VAL A 5 9.79 -23.44 -12.78
CA VAL A 5 9.28 -22.41 -11.88
C VAL A 5 7.89 -21.97 -12.35
N VAL A 6 6.92 -22.02 -11.45
CA VAL A 6 5.62 -21.38 -11.64
C VAL A 6 5.53 -20.12 -10.75
N ILE A 7 5.13 -19.00 -11.35
CA ILE A 7 4.92 -17.72 -10.66
C ILE A 7 3.42 -17.41 -10.70
N VAL A 8 2.79 -17.36 -9.55
CA VAL A 8 1.37 -17.04 -9.39
C VAL A 8 1.22 -15.55 -9.09
N GLY A 9 0.76 -14.81 -10.07
CA GLY A 9 0.58 -13.35 -10.04
C GLY A 9 1.63 -12.61 -10.87
N ALA A 10 1.15 -11.83 -11.84
CA ALA A 10 1.95 -10.97 -12.71
C ALA A 10 2.03 -9.51 -12.20
N GLY A 11 2.10 -9.33 -10.90
CA GLY A 11 2.45 -8.06 -10.26
C GLY A 11 3.96 -7.83 -10.21
N PRO A 12 4.44 -6.68 -9.68
CA PRO A 12 5.87 -6.33 -9.66
C PRO A 12 6.75 -7.43 -9.07
N GLY A 13 6.36 -8.09 -7.98
CA GLY A 13 7.14 -9.19 -7.39
C GLY A 13 7.36 -10.35 -8.36
N GLY A 14 6.29 -10.84 -9.00
CA GLY A 14 6.37 -11.93 -9.98
C GLY A 14 7.13 -11.53 -11.26
N ILE A 15 6.85 -10.35 -11.78
CA ILE A 15 7.52 -9.78 -12.96
C ILE A 15 9.04 -9.71 -12.75
N PHE A 16 9.49 -9.10 -11.67
CA PHE A 16 10.92 -8.94 -11.38
C PHE A 16 11.61 -10.25 -11.03
N THR A 17 10.89 -11.24 -10.52
CA THR A 17 11.41 -12.61 -10.36
C THR A 17 11.75 -13.22 -11.72
N ALA A 18 10.82 -13.24 -12.65
CA ALA A 18 11.06 -13.79 -14.00
C ALA A 18 12.15 -13.00 -14.76
N LEU A 19 12.09 -11.68 -14.69
CA LEU A 19 13.03 -10.79 -15.36
C LEU A 19 14.47 -11.03 -14.87
N GLU A 20 14.70 -11.07 -13.56
CA GLU A 20 16.04 -11.28 -13.01
C GLU A 20 16.58 -12.68 -13.29
N MET A 21 15.74 -13.72 -13.25
CA MET A 21 16.14 -15.07 -13.65
C MET A 21 16.69 -15.07 -15.08
N LEU A 22 15.98 -14.46 -16.02
CA LEU A 22 16.40 -14.40 -17.44
C LEU A 22 17.66 -13.55 -17.62
N ARG A 23 17.77 -12.41 -16.94
CA ARG A 23 18.96 -11.55 -16.97
C ARG A 23 20.22 -12.25 -16.46
N ARG A 24 20.05 -13.20 -15.55
CA ARG A 24 21.13 -14.07 -15.06
C ARG A 24 21.41 -15.28 -15.95
N GLY A 25 20.71 -15.39 -17.08
CA GLY A 25 20.91 -16.44 -18.05
C GLY A 25 20.31 -17.79 -17.67
N SER A 26 19.35 -17.82 -16.75
CA SER A 26 18.63 -19.05 -16.39
C SER A 26 18.00 -19.69 -17.63
N LYS A 27 18.10 -21.01 -17.72
CA LYS A 27 17.47 -21.83 -18.78
C LYS A 27 16.23 -22.57 -18.29
N LYS A 28 15.81 -22.28 -17.06
CA LYS A 28 14.62 -22.88 -16.46
C LYS A 28 13.37 -22.46 -17.21
N LYS A 29 12.45 -23.38 -17.42
CA LYS A 29 11.13 -23.09 -17.97
C LYS A 29 10.30 -22.33 -16.93
N ILE A 30 9.96 -21.07 -17.21
CA ILE A 30 9.17 -20.19 -16.34
C ILE A 30 7.75 -20.10 -16.90
N VAL A 31 6.76 -20.40 -16.07
CA VAL A 31 5.35 -20.17 -16.38
C VAL A 31 4.77 -19.16 -15.38
N MET A 32 4.22 -18.07 -15.89
CA MET A 32 3.56 -17.02 -15.08
C MET A 32 2.05 -17.14 -15.24
N VAL A 33 1.35 -17.25 -14.11
CA VAL A 33 -0.12 -17.40 -14.05
C VAL A 33 -0.71 -16.11 -13.53
N GLU A 34 -1.65 -15.53 -14.28
CA GLU A 34 -2.32 -14.28 -13.90
C GLU A 34 -3.84 -14.40 -14.08
N LYS A 35 -4.56 -14.10 -13.01
CA LYS A 35 -6.02 -14.16 -12.97
C LYS A 35 -6.69 -13.15 -13.90
N GLY A 36 -6.04 -12.02 -14.17
CA GLY A 36 -6.52 -11.01 -15.09
C GLY A 36 -5.85 -11.10 -16.46
N ARG A 37 -5.98 -10.02 -17.22
CA ARG A 37 -5.61 -9.96 -18.64
C ARG A 37 -4.21 -9.42 -18.86
N GLU A 38 -3.69 -9.67 -20.05
CA GLU A 38 -2.55 -8.94 -20.61
C GLU A 38 -2.83 -7.44 -20.64
N LEU A 39 -1.79 -6.63 -20.62
CA LEU A 39 -1.91 -5.20 -20.41
C LEU A 39 -2.74 -4.50 -21.50
N THR A 40 -2.59 -4.90 -22.77
CA THR A 40 -3.30 -4.33 -23.93
C THR A 40 -4.81 -4.55 -23.89
N ARG A 41 -5.28 -5.58 -23.20
CA ARG A 41 -6.72 -5.91 -23.05
C ARG A 41 -7.34 -5.37 -21.76
N ARG A 42 -6.57 -4.67 -20.92
CA ARG A 42 -7.06 -4.05 -19.70
C ARG A 42 -7.62 -2.67 -19.97
N SER A 43 -8.86 -2.43 -19.59
CA SER A 43 -9.51 -1.12 -19.70
C SER A 43 -10.57 -0.96 -18.62
N CYS A 44 -10.75 0.27 -18.11
CA CYS A 44 -11.77 0.56 -17.12
C CYS A 44 -13.00 1.24 -17.77
N PRO A 45 -14.19 0.65 -17.68
CA PRO A 45 -15.41 1.27 -18.19
C PRO A 45 -15.70 2.66 -17.58
N LYS A 46 -15.24 2.92 -16.35
CA LYS A 46 -15.38 4.21 -15.67
C LYS A 46 -14.83 5.37 -16.51
N SER A 47 -13.77 5.16 -17.30
CA SER A 47 -13.22 6.20 -18.18
C SER A 47 -14.21 6.72 -19.22
N LYS A 48 -15.20 5.90 -19.60
CA LYS A 48 -16.26 6.22 -20.56
C LYS A 48 -17.58 6.58 -19.89
N THR A 49 -17.91 5.92 -18.78
CA THR A 49 -19.23 6.03 -18.12
C THR A 49 -19.22 7.02 -16.95
N GLY A 50 -18.05 7.43 -16.47
CA GLY A 50 -17.89 8.24 -15.25
C GLY A 50 -18.13 7.48 -13.94
N VAL A 51 -18.71 6.28 -13.98
CA VAL A 51 -19.12 5.48 -12.80
C VAL A 51 -18.42 4.13 -12.78
N CYS A 52 -18.02 3.66 -11.61
CA CYS A 52 -17.45 2.33 -11.43
C CYS A 52 -18.54 1.27 -11.62
N MET A 53 -18.29 0.31 -12.55
CA MET A 53 -19.24 -0.75 -12.91
C MET A 53 -19.07 -2.02 -12.06
N ASN A 54 -18.18 -2.02 -11.05
CA ASN A 54 -17.85 -3.20 -10.23
C ASN A 54 -17.64 -4.46 -11.05
N CYS A 55 -16.69 -4.41 -11.99
CA CYS A 55 -16.45 -5.44 -13.00
C CYS A 55 -16.23 -6.82 -12.39
N LYS A 56 -16.86 -7.83 -13.00
CA LYS A 56 -16.71 -9.25 -12.64
C LYS A 56 -16.07 -10.01 -13.82
N PRO A 57 -15.31 -11.10 -13.62
CA PRO A 57 -14.93 -11.67 -12.31
C PRO A 57 -13.83 -10.86 -11.59
N VAL A 58 -13.12 -9.97 -12.27
CA VAL A 58 -12.02 -9.17 -11.70
C VAL A 58 -12.09 -7.71 -12.12
N CYS A 59 -11.51 -6.84 -11.30
CA CYS A 59 -11.32 -5.43 -11.61
C CYS A 59 -10.12 -5.25 -12.55
N HIS A 60 -10.33 -4.76 -13.77
CA HIS A 60 -9.27 -4.58 -14.77
C HIS A 60 -8.22 -3.52 -14.42
N ILE A 61 -8.46 -2.67 -13.41
CA ILE A 61 -7.48 -1.69 -12.90
C ILE A 61 -6.49 -2.34 -11.94
N THR A 62 -6.95 -3.27 -11.10
CA THR A 62 -6.14 -3.83 -10.01
C THR A 62 -5.62 -5.23 -10.28
N THR A 63 -6.15 -5.93 -11.31
CA THR A 63 -5.86 -7.34 -11.62
C THR A 63 -5.52 -7.48 -13.09
N GLY A 64 -4.48 -8.26 -13.40
CA GLY A 64 -3.86 -8.42 -14.70
C GLY A 64 -2.37 -8.08 -14.67
N PHE A 65 -1.69 -8.16 -15.81
CA PHE A 65 -0.26 -7.88 -15.90
C PHE A 65 0.09 -6.52 -15.27
N SER A 66 1.13 -6.44 -14.47
CA SER A 66 1.55 -5.33 -13.60
C SER A 66 0.71 -5.12 -12.32
N GLY A 67 -0.35 -5.90 -12.08
CA GLY A 67 -1.28 -5.62 -10.99
C GLY A 67 -1.89 -4.22 -11.12
N ALA A 68 -1.86 -3.40 -10.06
CA ALA A 68 -2.29 -2.00 -10.10
C ALA A 68 -1.23 -1.05 -10.70
N GLY A 69 0.00 -1.50 -10.94
CA GLY A 69 1.15 -0.65 -11.29
C GLY A 69 0.93 0.20 -12.53
N ALA A 70 0.47 -0.40 -13.64
CA ALA A 70 0.25 0.30 -14.91
C ALA A 70 -0.95 1.25 -14.94
N PHE A 71 -1.82 1.21 -13.93
CA PHE A 71 -3.03 2.05 -13.84
C PHE A 71 -3.03 2.97 -12.61
N SER A 72 -1.92 3.01 -11.90
CA SER A 72 -1.67 3.96 -10.81
C SER A 72 -0.81 5.12 -11.33
N ASP A 73 -0.59 6.12 -10.48
CA ASP A 73 0.37 7.19 -10.74
C ASP A 73 1.84 6.72 -10.71
N GLY A 74 2.08 5.43 -10.44
CA GLY A 74 3.39 4.78 -10.57
C GLY A 74 4.46 5.37 -9.64
N LYS A 75 4.13 5.57 -8.36
CA LYS A 75 5.11 6.03 -7.36
C LYS A 75 6.09 4.92 -6.99
N LEU A 76 7.35 5.11 -7.35
CA LEU A 76 8.47 4.26 -6.98
C LEU A 76 9.23 4.92 -5.82
N SER A 77 9.07 4.41 -4.60
CA SER A 77 9.82 4.90 -3.44
C SER A 77 11.24 4.34 -3.48
N LEU A 78 12.23 5.23 -3.51
CA LEU A 78 13.65 4.86 -3.67
C LEU A 78 14.38 4.71 -2.32
N SER A 79 13.67 4.50 -1.23
CA SER A 79 14.24 4.33 0.10
C SER A 79 13.78 3.03 0.74
N CYS A 80 14.69 2.28 1.34
CA CYS A 80 14.38 1.07 2.07
C CYS A 80 13.57 1.30 3.37
N ASP A 81 13.52 2.54 3.87
CA ASP A 81 12.66 2.95 5.00
C ASP A 81 11.15 2.97 4.62
N VAL A 82 10.84 2.79 3.33
CA VAL A 82 9.48 2.93 2.77
C VAL A 82 9.10 1.70 1.98
N GLY A 83 7.89 1.20 2.19
CA GLY A 83 7.37 0.12 1.35
C GLY A 83 7.38 -1.26 2.00
N GLY A 84 7.37 -1.35 3.32
CA GLY A 84 7.21 -2.60 4.05
C GLY A 84 8.33 -2.91 5.02
N ASP A 85 8.43 -4.18 5.37
CA ASP A 85 9.34 -4.68 6.40
C ASP A 85 10.45 -5.58 5.83
N LEU A 86 10.64 -5.62 4.51
CA LEU A 86 11.68 -6.40 3.85
C LEU A 86 13.07 -6.14 4.44
N PRO A 87 13.47 -4.88 4.78
CA PRO A 87 14.77 -4.63 5.42
C PRO A 87 14.98 -5.35 6.75
N THR A 88 13.92 -5.69 7.47
CA THR A 88 14.04 -6.45 8.74
C THR A 88 14.40 -7.93 8.50
N LEU A 89 14.11 -8.45 7.31
CA LEU A 89 14.42 -9.83 6.93
C LEU A 89 15.83 -9.96 6.35
N ILE A 90 16.22 -9.03 5.45
CA ILE A 90 17.46 -9.15 4.65
C ILE A 90 18.55 -8.13 5.02
N GLY A 91 18.24 -7.17 5.90
CA GLY A 91 19.11 -6.04 6.25
C GLY A 91 18.90 -4.81 5.34
N GLU A 92 19.09 -3.61 5.93
CA GLU A 92 18.85 -2.33 5.25
C GLU A 92 19.75 -2.13 4.03
N ARG A 93 21.05 -2.51 4.14
CA ARG A 93 22.01 -2.35 3.04
C ARG A 93 21.59 -3.13 1.79
N LEU A 94 21.30 -4.42 1.94
CA LEU A 94 20.89 -5.26 0.81
C LEU A 94 19.55 -4.81 0.23
N ALA A 95 18.64 -4.37 1.08
CA ALA A 95 17.34 -3.82 0.64
C ALA A 95 17.54 -2.56 -0.21
N GLN A 96 18.41 -1.61 0.20
CA GLN A 96 18.68 -0.40 -0.56
C GLN A 96 19.40 -0.71 -1.88
N GLU A 97 20.46 -1.51 -1.87
CA GLU A 97 21.17 -1.93 -3.07
C GLU A 97 20.25 -2.60 -4.10
N THR A 98 19.25 -3.34 -3.61
CA THR A 98 18.28 -4.02 -4.50
C THR A 98 17.22 -3.05 -5.03
N ILE A 99 16.80 -2.07 -4.23
CA ILE A 99 15.92 -0.99 -4.69
C ILE A 99 16.60 -0.21 -5.81
N ASP A 100 17.86 0.19 -5.62
CA ASP A 100 18.64 0.94 -6.62
C ASP A 100 18.78 0.14 -7.92
N TYR A 101 18.99 -1.17 -7.81
CA TYR A 101 19.03 -2.06 -8.97
C TYR A 101 17.66 -2.20 -9.64
N ALA A 102 16.57 -2.37 -8.89
CA ALA A 102 15.23 -2.42 -9.46
C ALA A 102 14.84 -1.10 -10.13
N ASP A 103 15.27 0.05 -9.59
CA ASP A 103 15.08 1.36 -10.20
C ASP A 103 15.83 1.47 -11.54
N SER A 104 17.07 0.98 -11.63
CA SER A 104 17.80 0.94 -12.88
C SER A 104 17.10 0.15 -13.98
N ILE A 105 16.41 -0.94 -13.61
CA ILE A 105 15.58 -1.72 -14.53
C ILE A 105 14.39 -0.89 -15.03
N TYR A 106 13.68 -0.18 -14.15
CA TYR A 106 12.58 0.70 -14.58
C TYR A 106 13.08 1.79 -15.54
N LEU A 107 14.27 2.35 -15.31
CA LEU A 107 14.90 3.32 -16.22
C LEU A 107 15.22 2.71 -17.60
N GLU A 108 15.77 1.50 -17.65
CA GLU A 108 16.03 0.78 -18.91
C GLU A 108 14.76 0.59 -19.74
N PHE A 109 13.62 0.37 -19.09
CA PHE A 109 12.31 0.23 -19.76
C PHE A 109 11.58 1.56 -19.98
N GLY A 110 12.26 2.70 -19.78
CA GLY A 110 11.78 4.02 -20.17
C GLY A 110 11.15 4.85 -19.05
N ALA A 111 11.39 4.53 -17.79
CA ALA A 111 11.01 5.41 -16.70
C ALA A 111 11.73 6.77 -16.79
N ASP A 112 11.15 7.83 -16.22
CA ASP A 112 11.74 9.16 -16.18
C ASP A 112 12.91 9.21 -15.17
N GLU A 113 13.97 9.92 -15.51
CA GLU A 113 15.13 10.11 -14.63
C GLU A 113 14.82 11.03 -13.44
N HIS A 114 13.77 11.85 -13.54
CA HIS A 114 13.42 12.81 -12.50
C HIS A 114 13.02 12.12 -11.19
N ILE A 115 13.57 12.61 -10.09
CA ILE A 115 13.28 12.16 -8.72
C ILE A 115 12.73 13.33 -7.92
N GLU A 116 11.57 13.16 -7.36
CA GLU A 116 10.95 14.10 -6.43
C GLU A 116 11.54 13.94 -5.01
N GLY A 117 11.55 15.03 -4.25
CA GLY A 117 11.97 15.00 -2.84
C GLY A 117 13.48 15.00 -2.63
N ILE A 118 14.27 15.40 -3.64
CA ILE A 118 15.73 15.62 -3.56
C ILE A 118 16.09 17.07 -3.90
N GLY A 119 17.33 17.48 -3.59
CA GLY A 119 17.87 18.77 -4.01
C GLY A 119 17.55 19.96 -3.08
N ASN A 120 16.89 19.75 -1.93
CA ASN A 120 16.54 20.78 -0.95
C ASN A 120 17.24 20.53 0.40
N ASP A 121 18.44 20.03 0.43
CA ASP A 121 19.13 19.48 1.60
C ASP A 121 19.14 20.41 2.82
N GLU A 122 19.37 21.72 2.62
CA GLU A 122 19.38 22.68 3.75
C GLU A 122 17.99 22.85 4.37
N LYS A 123 16.94 22.98 3.55
CA LYS A 123 15.56 23.12 4.01
C LYS A 123 15.09 21.81 4.68
N VAL A 124 15.37 20.66 4.06
CA VAL A 124 15.09 19.35 4.63
C VAL A 124 15.79 19.17 5.98
N ARG A 125 17.06 19.59 6.10
CA ARG A 125 17.81 19.53 7.37
C ARG A 125 17.14 20.35 8.47
N LYS A 126 16.60 21.53 8.16
CA LYS A 126 15.85 22.38 9.11
C LYS A 126 14.57 21.68 9.57
N ILE A 127 13.80 21.11 8.65
CA ILE A 127 12.59 20.32 8.97
C ILE A 127 12.96 19.11 9.83
N ARG A 128 14.01 18.38 9.46
CA ARG A 128 14.51 17.21 10.23
C ARG A 128 14.91 17.60 11.65
N ALA A 129 15.58 18.74 11.83
CA ALA A 129 15.97 19.21 13.15
C ALA A 129 14.74 19.50 14.04
N ARG A 130 13.67 20.09 13.47
CA ARG A 130 12.39 20.27 14.18
C ARG A 130 11.73 18.95 14.50
N ALA A 131 11.72 18.00 13.55
CA ALA A 131 11.17 16.67 13.77
C ALA A 131 11.88 15.96 14.94
N ILE A 132 13.21 15.99 14.99
CA ILE A 132 14.00 15.42 16.08
C ILE A 132 13.63 16.07 17.43
N LYS A 133 13.52 17.39 17.49
CA LYS A 133 13.09 18.12 18.69
C LYS A 133 11.68 17.71 19.14
N ALA A 134 10.80 17.41 18.21
CA ALA A 134 9.44 16.93 18.45
C ALA A 134 9.37 15.44 18.83
N GLY A 135 10.50 14.72 18.85
CA GLY A 135 10.53 13.26 19.06
C GLY A 135 10.04 12.45 17.86
N LEU A 136 10.11 13.03 16.67
CA LEU A 136 9.72 12.39 15.40
C LEU A 136 10.95 12.09 14.53
N LYS A 137 10.87 11.00 13.73
CA LYS A 137 11.82 10.71 12.66
C LYS A 137 11.23 11.21 11.34
N LEU A 138 11.89 12.14 10.66
CA LEU A 138 11.62 12.43 9.26
C LEU A 138 12.35 11.37 8.42
N VAL A 139 11.58 10.62 7.63
CA VAL A 139 12.10 9.58 6.72
C VAL A 139 12.35 10.21 5.37
N ASP A 140 13.53 9.98 4.81
CA ASP A 140 13.83 10.35 3.44
C ASP A 140 13.01 9.47 2.49
N CYS A 141 12.24 10.11 1.64
CA CYS A 141 11.34 9.43 0.71
C CYS A 141 11.50 10.01 -0.70
N PRO A 142 12.67 9.79 -1.34
CA PRO A 142 12.83 10.14 -2.75
C PRO A 142 11.89 9.26 -3.57
N ILE A 143 11.19 9.86 -4.53
CA ILE A 143 10.16 9.19 -5.32
C ILE A 143 10.44 9.42 -6.80
N ARG A 144 10.54 8.33 -7.57
CA ARG A 144 10.39 8.38 -9.02
C ARG A 144 8.91 8.25 -9.37
N HIS A 145 8.38 9.25 -10.03
CA HIS A 145 6.97 9.31 -10.37
C HIS A 145 6.78 9.00 -11.85
N LEU A 146 6.35 7.79 -12.18
CA LEU A 146 6.15 7.39 -13.57
C LEU A 146 5.02 8.20 -14.24
N GLY A 147 3.95 8.48 -13.53
CA GLY A 147 2.70 8.97 -14.11
C GLY A 147 1.92 7.83 -14.79
N THR A 148 0.61 7.98 -14.89
CA THR A 148 -0.27 6.89 -15.33
C THR A 148 0.00 6.42 -16.76
N GLU A 149 0.24 7.34 -17.69
CA GLU A 149 0.49 6.99 -19.10
C GLU A 149 1.84 6.28 -19.26
N LYS A 150 2.90 6.83 -18.68
CA LYS A 150 4.25 6.29 -18.79
C LYS A 150 4.41 4.99 -18.01
N ALA A 151 3.71 4.83 -16.88
CA ALA A 151 3.66 3.56 -16.15
C ALA A 151 3.09 2.42 -17.03
N HIS A 152 2.05 2.71 -17.81
CA HIS A 152 1.50 1.76 -18.77
C HIS A 152 2.54 1.33 -19.80
N ASP A 153 3.25 2.29 -20.41
CA ASP A 153 4.23 2.01 -21.46
C ASP A 153 5.45 1.22 -20.96
N VAL A 154 5.96 1.56 -19.77
CA VAL A 154 7.05 0.83 -19.12
C VAL A 154 6.65 -0.62 -18.86
N TYR A 155 5.48 -0.87 -18.28
CA TYR A 155 5.04 -2.23 -18.02
C TYR A 155 4.70 -3.00 -19.30
N LEU A 156 4.22 -2.35 -20.35
CA LEU A 156 4.00 -2.97 -21.65
C LEU A 156 5.33 -3.40 -22.30
N ALA A 157 6.37 -2.58 -22.18
CA ALA A 157 7.70 -2.94 -22.66
C ALA A 157 8.28 -4.15 -21.90
N ILE A 158 8.08 -4.20 -20.58
CA ILE A 158 8.49 -5.35 -19.74
C ILE A 158 7.70 -6.62 -20.12
N GLU A 159 6.37 -6.53 -20.32
CA GLU A 159 5.54 -7.68 -20.72
C GLU A 159 6.04 -8.30 -22.01
N ARG A 160 6.27 -7.47 -23.04
CA ARG A 160 6.80 -7.93 -24.34
C ARG A 160 8.17 -8.56 -24.21
N TRP A 161 9.07 -7.91 -23.47
CA TRP A 161 10.41 -8.43 -23.26
C TRP A 161 10.39 -9.82 -22.60
N LEU A 162 9.56 -10.04 -21.56
CA LEU A 162 9.44 -11.33 -20.90
C LEU A 162 8.94 -12.43 -21.86
N MET A 163 7.92 -12.10 -22.67
CA MET A 163 7.38 -13.07 -23.65
C MET A 163 8.40 -13.39 -24.73
N GLU A 164 9.12 -12.42 -25.25
CA GLU A 164 10.20 -12.57 -26.26
C GLU A 164 11.36 -13.41 -25.72
N HIS A 165 11.59 -13.40 -24.41
CA HIS A 165 12.65 -14.18 -23.76
C HIS A 165 12.15 -15.52 -23.19
N GLY A 166 10.93 -15.96 -23.58
CA GLY A 166 10.45 -17.31 -23.37
C GLY A 166 9.68 -17.56 -22.07
N VAL A 167 9.21 -16.51 -21.36
CA VAL A 167 8.25 -16.69 -20.28
C VAL A 167 6.90 -17.05 -20.88
N GLU A 168 6.37 -18.21 -20.51
CA GLU A 168 5.01 -18.62 -20.84
C GLU A 168 4.02 -17.93 -19.89
N MET A 169 3.09 -17.11 -20.43
CA MET A 169 2.11 -16.37 -19.63
C MET A 169 0.71 -16.95 -19.82
N LEU A 170 0.09 -17.35 -18.72
CA LEU A 170 -1.29 -17.83 -18.66
C LEU A 170 -2.17 -16.73 -18.08
N PHE A 171 -2.77 -15.92 -18.94
CA PHE A 171 -3.73 -14.88 -18.57
C PHE A 171 -5.15 -15.45 -18.42
N ASP A 172 -6.05 -14.67 -17.82
CA ASP A 172 -7.43 -15.06 -17.51
C ASP A 172 -7.47 -16.43 -16.80
N THR A 173 -6.40 -16.77 -16.01
CA THR A 173 -6.19 -18.07 -15.36
C THR A 173 -6.01 -17.89 -13.86
N GLU A 174 -6.91 -18.48 -13.08
CA GLU A 174 -6.88 -18.42 -11.61
C GLU A 174 -6.14 -19.62 -11.04
N CYS A 175 -5.21 -19.34 -10.10
CA CYS A 175 -4.68 -20.38 -9.23
C CYS A 175 -5.68 -20.64 -8.11
N THR A 176 -6.25 -21.84 -8.07
CA THR A 176 -7.28 -22.21 -7.10
C THR A 176 -6.70 -22.85 -5.84
N ASN A 177 -5.63 -23.66 -5.97
CA ASN A 177 -4.97 -24.32 -4.84
C ASN A 177 -3.54 -24.75 -5.20
N LEU A 178 -2.80 -25.26 -4.22
CA LEU A 178 -1.49 -25.88 -4.39
C LEU A 178 -1.61 -27.40 -4.57
N ILE A 179 -0.70 -27.95 -5.36
CA ILE A 179 -0.50 -29.42 -5.46
C ILE A 179 0.54 -29.81 -4.41
N MET A 180 0.11 -30.52 -3.38
CA MET A 180 0.96 -30.91 -2.26
C MET A 180 1.29 -32.40 -2.26
N ASP A 181 2.53 -32.73 -1.89
CA ASP A 181 3.02 -34.08 -1.61
C ASP A 181 3.69 -34.05 -0.22
N GLY A 182 2.91 -34.38 0.80
CA GLY A 182 3.32 -34.15 2.19
C GLY A 182 3.63 -32.67 2.46
N ASN A 183 4.87 -32.36 2.85
CA ASN A 183 5.34 -30.99 3.09
C ASN A 183 6.09 -30.38 1.88
N VAL A 184 5.83 -30.89 0.67
CA VAL A 184 6.46 -30.40 -0.57
C VAL A 184 5.38 -29.86 -1.50
N CYS A 185 5.54 -28.61 -1.95
CA CYS A 185 4.73 -28.05 -3.02
C CYS A 185 5.26 -28.54 -4.38
N ARG A 186 4.39 -29.21 -5.17
CA ARG A 186 4.70 -29.78 -6.49
C ARG A 186 4.13 -28.98 -7.64
N GLY A 187 3.43 -27.89 -7.37
CA GLY A 187 2.79 -27.07 -8.38
C GLY A 187 1.47 -26.48 -7.92
N VAL A 188 0.60 -26.21 -8.89
CA VAL A 188 -0.65 -25.48 -8.67
C VAL A 188 -1.82 -26.09 -9.43
N TYR A 189 -3.03 -26.00 -8.85
CA TYR A 189 -4.30 -26.21 -9.55
C TYR A 189 -4.75 -24.89 -10.17
N LEU A 190 -5.14 -24.94 -11.42
CA LEU A 190 -5.48 -23.80 -12.25
C LEU A 190 -6.88 -23.93 -12.84
N ASN A 191 -7.56 -22.79 -13.03
CA ASN A 191 -8.82 -22.69 -13.74
C ASN A 191 -8.76 -21.54 -14.76
N ASP A 192 -9.01 -21.82 -16.04
CA ASP A 192 -9.00 -20.83 -17.14
C ASP A 192 -10.39 -20.27 -17.47
N GLY A 193 -11.38 -20.54 -16.61
CA GLY A 193 -12.79 -20.18 -16.81
C GLY A 193 -13.57 -21.22 -17.61
N HIS A 194 -12.91 -22.24 -18.18
CA HIS A 194 -13.53 -23.33 -18.97
C HIS A 194 -13.23 -24.70 -18.39
N ARG A 195 -12.03 -24.89 -17.81
CA ARG A 195 -11.58 -26.15 -17.27
C ARG A 195 -10.63 -25.97 -16.11
N ASP A 196 -10.60 -26.96 -15.24
CA ASP A 196 -9.55 -27.14 -14.24
C ASP A 196 -8.41 -27.96 -14.83
N PHE A 197 -7.17 -27.60 -14.50
CA PHE A 197 -5.98 -28.35 -14.90
C PHE A 197 -4.84 -28.15 -13.91
N GLU A 198 -3.82 -28.98 -14.04
CA GLU A 198 -2.66 -29.02 -13.15
C GLU A 198 -1.41 -28.50 -13.86
N LEU A 199 -0.60 -27.72 -13.14
CA LEU A 199 0.72 -27.28 -13.54
C LEU A 199 1.73 -27.72 -12.47
N TYR A 200 2.55 -28.69 -12.79
CA TYR A 200 3.61 -29.16 -11.91
C TYR A 200 4.86 -28.31 -12.06
N ALA A 201 5.53 -28.02 -10.94
CA ALA A 201 6.77 -27.23 -10.93
C ALA A 201 7.67 -27.62 -9.75
N GLY A 202 8.98 -27.44 -9.93
CA GLY A 202 9.95 -27.61 -8.86
C GLY A 202 9.89 -26.49 -7.83
N HIS A 203 9.53 -25.26 -8.27
CA HIS A 203 9.36 -24.09 -7.42
C HIS A 203 8.04 -23.39 -7.74
N THR A 204 7.28 -23.07 -6.70
CA THR A 204 6.04 -22.27 -6.78
C THR A 204 6.26 -20.95 -6.04
N VAL A 205 6.19 -19.86 -6.78
CA VAL A 205 6.34 -18.49 -6.26
C VAL A 205 4.98 -17.81 -6.23
N VAL A 206 4.46 -17.53 -5.04
CA VAL A 206 3.17 -16.85 -4.87
C VAL A 206 3.41 -15.34 -4.71
N ALA A 207 2.98 -14.55 -5.70
CA ALA A 207 3.16 -13.11 -5.78
C ALA A 207 1.84 -12.38 -6.13
N THR A 208 0.74 -12.77 -5.49
CA THR A 208 -0.64 -12.41 -5.84
C THR A 208 -1.06 -11.00 -5.39
N GLY A 209 -0.15 -10.24 -4.76
CA GLY A 209 -0.40 -8.87 -4.32
C GLY A 209 -1.55 -8.75 -3.30
N ARG A 210 -2.01 -7.52 -3.04
CA ARG A 210 -3.05 -7.28 -2.01
C ARG A 210 -4.39 -7.95 -2.32
N ARG A 211 -4.74 -8.10 -3.59
CA ARG A 211 -6.00 -8.74 -4.01
C ARG A 211 -5.99 -10.25 -3.77
N GLY A 212 -4.82 -10.86 -3.72
CA GLY A 212 -4.68 -12.29 -3.41
C GLY A 212 -4.33 -12.58 -1.96
N ALA A 213 -4.38 -11.60 -1.07
CA ALA A 213 -3.99 -11.77 0.33
C ALA A 213 -4.88 -12.75 1.08
N ASP A 214 -6.20 -12.64 0.92
CA ASP A 214 -7.18 -13.54 1.56
C ASP A 214 -7.05 -14.97 1.03
N TRP A 215 -6.80 -15.11 -0.29
CA TRP A 215 -6.51 -16.41 -0.89
C TRP A 215 -5.23 -17.02 -0.31
N LEU A 216 -4.14 -16.24 -0.19
CA LEU A 216 -2.90 -16.75 0.39
C LEU A 216 -3.05 -17.11 1.87
N GLU A 217 -3.82 -16.35 2.65
CA GLU A 217 -4.14 -16.69 4.04
C GLU A 217 -4.88 -18.03 4.14
N LYS A 218 -5.86 -18.25 3.26
CA LYS A 218 -6.57 -19.52 3.15
C LYS A 218 -5.59 -20.66 2.82
N ILE A 219 -4.74 -20.48 1.81
CA ILE A 219 -3.70 -21.45 1.41
C ILE A 219 -2.75 -21.75 2.58
N CYS A 220 -2.28 -20.72 3.29
CA CYS A 220 -1.43 -20.91 4.46
C CYS A 220 -2.11 -21.75 5.54
N SER A 221 -3.38 -21.50 5.80
CA SER A 221 -4.16 -22.24 6.80
C SER A 221 -4.44 -23.69 6.39
N GLU A 222 -4.76 -23.94 5.12
CA GLU A 222 -5.07 -25.25 4.59
C GLU A 222 -3.84 -26.18 4.51
N HIS A 223 -2.67 -25.60 4.20
CA HIS A 223 -1.43 -26.35 3.98
C HIS A 223 -0.39 -26.20 5.08
N GLY A 224 -0.76 -25.60 6.21
CA GLY A 224 0.14 -25.46 7.36
C GLY A 224 1.34 -24.56 7.09
N VAL A 225 1.23 -23.60 6.16
CA VAL A 225 2.28 -22.60 5.92
C VAL A 225 2.31 -21.63 7.10
N GLN A 226 3.46 -21.52 7.75
CA GLN A 226 3.62 -20.68 8.93
C GLN A 226 3.48 -19.18 8.56
N HIS A 227 2.66 -18.48 9.30
CA HIS A 227 2.46 -17.04 9.14
C HIS A 227 2.11 -16.38 10.48
N GLN A 228 2.34 -15.10 10.56
CA GLN A 228 1.99 -14.27 11.73
C GLN A 228 0.79 -13.38 11.36
N PRO A 229 -0.11 -13.11 12.31
CA PRO A 229 -1.17 -12.14 12.11
C PRO A 229 -0.61 -10.80 11.66
N SER A 230 -1.27 -10.17 10.71
CA SER A 230 -0.88 -8.86 10.23
C SER A 230 -1.04 -7.78 11.31
N THR A 231 -0.43 -6.64 11.08
CA THR A 231 -0.76 -5.40 11.77
C THR A 231 -1.90 -4.70 11.04
N VAL A 232 -2.66 -3.85 11.74
CA VAL A 232 -3.58 -2.91 11.12
C VAL A 232 -3.22 -1.50 11.55
N ASP A 233 -3.41 -0.56 10.66
CA ASP A 233 -3.34 0.85 11.01
C ASP A 233 -4.76 1.39 11.13
N ILE A 234 -5.05 1.99 12.28
CA ILE A 234 -6.29 2.69 12.56
C ILE A 234 -5.95 4.15 12.78
N GLY A 235 -6.55 5.03 12.03
CA GLY A 235 -6.18 6.43 12.06
C GLY A 235 -7.27 7.39 11.64
N VAL A 236 -6.84 8.59 11.38
CA VAL A 236 -7.66 9.70 10.92
C VAL A 236 -7.01 10.39 9.74
N ARG A 237 -7.80 11.03 8.89
CA ARG A 237 -7.30 12.00 7.93
C ARG A 237 -7.41 13.40 8.54
N VAL A 238 -6.32 14.11 8.53
CA VAL A 238 -6.24 15.47 9.05
C VAL A 238 -6.29 16.44 7.89
N GLU A 239 -7.09 17.49 8.02
CA GLU A 239 -7.20 18.55 7.03
C GLU A 239 -6.91 19.91 7.69
N VAL A 240 -5.99 20.67 7.10
CA VAL A 240 -5.57 22.00 7.53
C VAL A 240 -5.50 22.93 6.33
N ARG A 241 -5.43 24.24 6.57
CA ARG A 241 -5.19 25.22 5.51
C ARG A 241 -3.84 24.98 4.83
N ASN A 242 -3.75 25.24 3.51
CA ASN A 242 -2.51 25.09 2.74
C ASN A 242 -1.35 25.89 3.37
N GLU A 243 -1.63 27.07 3.87
CA GLU A 243 -0.65 27.98 4.47
C GLU A 243 0.08 27.36 5.68
N ILE A 244 -0.58 26.44 6.40
CA ILE A 244 0.03 25.72 7.52
C ILE A 244 1.08 24.72 7.03
N MET A 245 0.85 24.06 5.90
CA MET A 245 1.73 23.02 5.36
C MET A 245 2.68 23.51 4.28
N GLU A 246 2.62 24.80 3.89
CA GLU A 246 3.33 25.36 2.74
C GLU A 246 4.84 25.07 2.79
N GLU A 247 5.49 25.36 3.92
CA GLU A 247 6.94 25.14 4.07
C GLU A 247 7.36 23.68 3.80
N ILE A 248 6.54 22.72 4.26
CA ILE A 248 6.82 21.29 4.02
C ILE A 248 6.47 20.91 2.58
N ASN A 249 5.31 21.35 2.07
CA ASN A 249 4.83 21.04 0.73
C ASN A 249 5.80 21.53 -0.36
N ASP A 250 6.45 22.67 -0.13
CA ASP A 250 7.41 23.28 -1.06
C ASP A 250 8.76 22.54 -1.11
N VAL A 251 9.06 21.74 -0.08
CA VAL A 251 10.37 21.11 0.09
C VAL A 251 10.30 19.60 -0.12
N LEU A 252 9.21 18.98 0.32
CA LEU A 252 9.02 17.54 0.31
C LEU A 252 7.77 17.16 -0.51
N TYR A 253 7.95 16.27 -1.46
CA TYR A 253 6.82 15.72 -2.22
C TYR A 253 5.82 14.99 -1.29
N GLU A 254 6.33 14.23 -0.34
CA GLU A 254 5.56 13.54 0.70
C GLU A 254 6.35 13.57 2.01
N SER A 255 5.83 14.23 3.04
CA SER A 255 6.48 14.26 4.35
C SER A 255 6.14 13.00 5.13
N LYS A 256 7.14 12.13 5.29
CA LYS A 256 6.98 10.89 6.03
C LYS A 256 7.59 11.05 7.43
N LEU A 257 6.73 11.35 8.40
CA LEU A 257 7.08 11.51 9.80
C LEU A 257 6.62 10.30 10.59
N ILE A 258 7.50 9.77 11.45
CA ILE A 258 7.24 8.62 12.31
C ILE A 258 7.52 9.01 13.75
N GLY A 259 6.65 8.62 14.66
CA GLY A 259 6.81 8.82 16.10
C GLY A 259 6.23 7.68 16.93
N TYR A 260 6.59 7.70 18.22
CA TYR A 260 6.13 6.72 19.22
C TYR A 260 5.59 7.50 20.43
N PRO A 261 4.40 8.12 20.32
CA PRO A 261 3.87 9.01 21.34
C PRO A 261 3.63 8.29 22.68
N LYS A 262 3.99 8.97 23.78
CA LYS A 262 3.64 8.50 25.13
C LYS A 262 2.13 8.65 25.35
N PRO A 263 1.49 7.86 26.25
CA PRO A 263 2.13 6.82 27.10
C PRO A 263 2.29 5.48 26.40
N PHE A 264 1.54 5.20 25.31
CA PHE A 264 1.40 3.85 24.75
C PHE A 264 2.51 3.47 23.79
N LYS A 265 3.17 4.43 23.16
CA LYS A 265 4.30 4.23 22.26
C LYS A 265 3.98 3.29 21.07
N ASN A 266 2.75 3.26 20.60
CA ASN A 266 2.47 2.66 19.31
C ASN A 266 3.15 3.49 18.22
N LYS A 267 3.58 2.83 17.15
CA LYS A 267 4.09 3.54 15.96
C LYS A 267 2.97 4.36 15.35
N VAL A 268 3.18 5.67 15.25
CA VAL A 268 2.29 6.58 14.51
C VAL A 268 3.08 7.22 13.38
N ARG A 269 2.44 7.38 12.24
CA ARG A 269 3.10 7.95 11.06
C ARG A 269 2.14 8.76 10.22
N THR A 270 2.69 9.74 9.51
CA THR A 270 1.98 10.38 8.39
C THR A 270 1.92 9.41 7.20
N PHE A 271 0.89 9.57 6.38
CA PHE A 271 0.70 8.78 5.16
C PHE A 271 -0.13 9.58 4.16
N CYS A 272 0.19 9.45 2.86
CA CYS A 272 -0.57 10.04 1.76
C CYS A 272 -0.95 11.51 1.99
N GLN A 273 0.03 12.40 1.84
CA GLN A 273 -0.13 13.85 1.91
C GLN A 273 -0.59 14.40 0.56
N ASN A 274 -1.58 15.29 0.58
CA ASN A 274 -2.21 15.85 -0.61
C ASN A 274 -2.31 17.37 -0.51
N PRO A 275 -1.28 18.11 -0.94
CA PRO A 275 -1.29 19.58 -0.99
C PRO A 275 -2.35 20.08 -1.98
N GLY A 276 -3.20 21.01 -1.53
CA GLY A 276 -4.33 21.50 -2.34
C GLY A 276 -5.33 20.42 -2.71
N GLY A 277 -5.31 19.29 -2.02
CA GLY A 277 -6.17 18.15 -2.29
C GLY A 277 -7.52 18.21 -1.59
N VAL A 278 -8.34 17.20 -1.84
CA VAL A 278 -9.65 17.03 -1.21
C VAL A 278 -9.69 15.73 -0.42
N VAL A 279 -10.44 15.74 0.67
CA VAL A 279 -10.80 14.52 1.41
C VAL A 279 -11.90 13.80 0.64
N SER A 280 -11.85 12.49 0.58
CA SER A 280 -12.80 11.65 -0.14
C SER A 280 -13.22 10.44 0.67
N GLN A 281 -14.39 9.90 0.39
CA GLN A 281 -14.86 8.62 0.88
C GLN A 281 -14.57 7.53 -0.15
N GLU A 282 -14.07 6.40 0.32
CA GLU A 282 -13.98 5.13 -0.42
C GLU A 282 -14.82 4.07 0.27
N ASN A 283 -15.48 3.22 -0.51
CA ASN A 283 -16.21 2.09 0.04
C ASN A 283 -15.43 0.79 -0.23
N TYR A 284 -15.19 0.04 0.82
CA TYR A 284 -14.69 -1.33 0.74
C TYR A 284 -15.85 -2.33 0.59
N ASP A 285 -15.50 -3.59 0.35
CA ASP A 285 -16.48 -4.67 0.36
C ASP A 285 -17.25 -4.65 1.69
N ASN A 286 -18.54 -5.01 1.68
CA ASN A 286 -19.46 -4.95 2.82
C ASN A 286 -19.88 -3.53 3.26
N ASP A 287 -19.92 -2.56 2.34
CA ASP A 287 -20.38 -1.19 2.58
C ASP A 287 -19.60 -0.41 3.66
N LEU A 288 -18.38 -0.84 3.96
CA LEU A 288 -17.51 -0.14 4.89
C LEU A 288 -16.95 1.13 4.23
N ALA A 289 -17.39 2.30 4.69
CA ALA A 289 -16.88 3.59 4.27
C ALA A 289 -15.59 3.93 5.03
N VAL A 290 -14.53 4.25 4.29
CA VAL A 290 -13.24 4.73 4.83
C VAL A 290 -12.86 6.05 4.18
N VAL A 291 -12.15 6.89 4.92
CA VAL A 291 -11.65 8.15 4.38
C VAL A 291 -10.35 7.93 3.59
N ASN A 292 -10.20 8.70 2.53
CA ASN A 292 -8.97 8.82 1.75
C ASN A 292 -8.76 10.28 1.33
N GLY A 293 -7.72 10.58 0.55
CA GLY A 293 -7.46 11.89 -0.02
C GLY A 293 -7.03 11.81 -1.46
N HIS A 294 -7.40 12.83 -2.23
CA HIS A 294 -6.99 12.98 -3.62
C HIS A 294 -6.32 14.33 -3.85
N ALA A 295 -5.25 14.34 -4.66
CA ALA A 295 -4.63 15.55 -5.19
C ALA A 295 -4.91 15.66 -6.69
N TYR A 296 -5.23 16.85 -7.15
CA TYR A 296 -5.45 17.14 -8.57
C TYR A 296 -4.26 17.92 -9.16
N LYS A 297 -3.87 17.62 -10.39
CA LYS A 297 -2.82 18.37 -11.10
C LYS A 297 -3.28 19.74 -11.60
N GLY A 298 -4.55 19.86 -12.00
CA GLY A 298 -5.13 21.12 -12.50
C GLY A 298 -5.25 22.16 -11.39
N ALA A 299 -4.74 23.37 -11.63
CA ALA A 299 -4.77 24.46 -10.65
C ALA A 299 -6.19 24.82 -10.21
N ASP A 300 -7.14 24.77 -11.13
CA ASP A 300 -8.56 25.10 -10.94
C ASP A 300 -9.32 24.06 -10.08
N LEU A 301 -8.70 22.88 -9.86
CA LEU A 301 -9.25 21.78 -9.06
C LEU A 301 -8.66 21.72 -7.66
N LYS A 302 -7.68 22.57 -7.35
CA LYS A 302 -7.03 22.60 -6.04
C LYS A 302 -7.93 23.24 -4.98
N SER A 303 -8.00 22.57 -3.82
CA SER A 303 -8.67 23.12 -2.64
C SER A 303 -7.75 24.11 -1.90
N PRO A 304 -8.31 24.95 -0.99
CA PRO A 304 -7.52 25.81 -0.12
C PRO A 304 -6.84 25.03 1.03
N ASN A 305 -6.97 23.72 1.08
CA ASN A 305 -6.52 22.87 2.18
C ASN A 305 -5.49 21.83 1.73
N THR A 306 -4.66 21.41 2.67
CA THR A 306 -3.82 20.21 2.57
C THR A 306 -4.42 19.15 3.49
N ASN A 307 -4.49 17.90 3.02
CA ASN A 307 -4.87 16.80 3.88
C ASN A 307 -3.76 15.74 3.96
N VAL A 308 -3.65 15.08 5.11
CA VAL A 308 -2.67 14.03 5.40
C VAL A 308 -3.27 12.98 6.34
N ALA A 309 -3.07 11.70 6.06
CA ALA A 309 -3.46 10.64 6.97
C ALA A 309 -2.47 10.53 8.14
N ILE A 310 -2.98 10.32 9.34
CA ILE A 310 -2.22 9.95 10.54
C ILE A 310 -2.70 8.58 10.98
N LEU A 311 -1.78 7.60 10.88
CA LEU A 311 -2.05 6.20 11.09
C LEU A 311 -1.33 5.69 12.34
N CYS A 312 -2.08 5.06 13.25
CA CYS A 312 -1.56 4.40 14.44
C CYS A 312 -1.55 2.88 14.22
N SER A 313 -0.38 2.27 14.30
CA SER A 313 -0.21 0.83 14.09
C SER A 313 -0.64 0.04 15.33
N HIS A 314 -1.43 -1.00 15.11
CA HIS A 314 -1.91 -1.91 16.14
C HIS A 314 -1.36 -3.30 15.91
N ASN A 315 -0.62 -3.79 16.90
CA ASN A 315 -0.15 -5.16 16.98
C ASN A 315 -0.96 -5.89 18.03
N PHE A 316 -1.30 -7.11 17.75
CA PHE A 316 -2.06 -7.97 18.65
C PHE A 316 -1.22 -9.19 19.05
N SER A 317 -1.53 -9.74 20.21
CA SER A 317 -0.91 -10.95 20.72
C SER A 317 -1.96 -12.02 20.95
N VAL A 318 -1.52 -13.29 20.96
CA VAL A 318 -2.38 -14.40 21.35
C VAL A 318 -3.13 -14.10 22.66
N PRO A 319 -4.40 -14.53 22.78
CA PRO A 319 -5.13 -15.43 21.87
C PRO A 319 -5.80 -14.76 20.67
N PHE A 320 -5.71 -13.43 20.53
CA PHE A 320 -6.34 -12.69 19.43
C PHE A 320 -5.51 -12.76 18.14
N ASN A 321 -6.15 -13.17 17.04
CA ASN A 321 -5.50 -13.38 15.74
C ASN A 321 -6.28 -12.80 14.54
N GLN A 322 -7.25 -11.90 14.77
CA GLN A 322 -8.10 -11.32 13.72
C GLN A 322 -7.98 -9.79 13.64
N PRO A 323 -6.79 -9.23 13.42
CA PRO A 323 -6.58 -7.78 13.42
C PRO A 323 -7.40 -7.04 12.36
N ILE A 324 -7.58 -7.63 11.18
CA ILE A 324 -8.40 -7.04 10.10
C ILE A 324 -9.86 -6.93 10.54
N ALA A 325 -10.44 -8.01 11.09
CA ALA A 325 -11.81 -7.99 11.59
C ALA A 325 -12.00 -6.95 12.72
N TYR A 326 -11.01 -6.79 13.59
CA TYR A 326 -11.04 -5.75 14.63
C TYR A 326 -11.12 -4.34 14.01
N ALA A 327 -10.25 -4.03 13.05
CA ALA A 327 -10.24 -2.71 12.41
C ALA A 327 -11.51 -2.47 11.57
N GLN A 328 -12.06 -3.51 10.92
CA GLN A 328 -13.35 -3.44 10.23
C GLN A 328 -14.47 -3.08 11.22
N LYS A 329 -14.51 -3.70 12.41
CA LYS A 329 -15.51 -3.38 13.44
C LYS A 329 -15.40 -1.95 13.96
N VAL A 330 -14.18 -1.41 14.08
CA VAL A 330 -13.97 0.01 14.41
C VAL A 330 -14.54 0.91 13.30
N GLY A 331 -14.32 0.57 12.04
CA GLY A 331 -14.88 1.28 10.91
C GLY A 331 -16.41 1.21 10.85
N GLU A 332 -16.98 0.03 10.98
CA GLU A 332 -18.44 -0.18 11.03
C GLU A 332 -19.10 0.64 12.16
N LEU A 333 -18.47 0.67 13.36
CA LEU A 333 -18.98 1.45 14.48
C LEU A 333 -18.93 2.97 14.16
N THR A 334 -17.86 3.43 13.53
CA THR A 334 -17.72 4.83 13.10
C THR A 334 -18.79 5.19 12.06
N ASN A 335 -18.98 4.31 11.06
CA ASN A 335 -19.99 4.53 10.01
C ASN A 335 -21.42 4.50 10.59
N MET A 336 -21.68 3.67 11.58
CA MET A 336 -22.98 3.65 12.28
C MET A 336 -23.31 5.02 12.87
N LEU A 337 -22.32 5.69 13.50
CA LEU A 337 -22.51 7.02 14.08
C LEU A 337 -22.70 8.13 13.02
N ALA A 338 -22.26 7.86 11.79
CA ALA A 338 -22.38 8.77 10.65
C ALA A 338 -23.43 8.34 9.61
N ASN A 339 -24.31 7.39 9.95
CA ASN A 339 -25.33 6.85 9.03
C ASN A 339 -24.74 6.37 7.69
N GLY A 340 -23.63 5.65 7.74
CA GLY A 340 -22.92 5.11 6.56
C GLY A 340 -21.90 6.05 5.93
N HIS A 341 -21.70 7.25 6.48
CA HIS A 341 -20.74 8.25 5.99
C HIS A 341 -19.47 8.33 6.86
N ILE A 342 -18.65 9.33 6.58
CA ILE A 342 -17.42 9.65 7.32
C ILE A 342 -17.75 10.67 8.42
N LEU A 343 -17.25 10.43 9.64
CA LEU A 343 -17.30 11.42 10.72
C LEU A 343 -16.22 12.49 10.51
N VAL A 344 -16.57 13.75 10.83
CA VAL A 344 -15.62 14.86 10.93
C VAL A 344 -15.76 15.56 12.29
N GLN A 345 -14.62 15.89 12.90
CA GLN A 345 -14.54 16.57 14.18
C GLN A 345 -13.37 17.55 14.21
N ARG A 346 -13.54 18.72 14.83
CA ARG A 346 -12.44 19.67 15.05
C ARG A 346 -11.54 19.14 16.17
N PHE A 347 -10.23 19.34 16.00
CA PHE A 347 -9.22 18.91 16.97
C PHE A 347 -9.44 19.50 18.36
N GLY A 348 -9.79 20.79 18.44
CA GLY A 348 -10.10 21.45 19.71
C GLY A 348 -11.30 20.84 20.42
N ASP A 349 -12.36 20.46 19.69
CA ASP A 349 -13.52 19.81 20.28
C ASP A 349 -13.18 18.44 20.85
N ILE A 350 -12.27 17.69 20.20
CA ILE A 350 -11.73 16.43 20.74
C ILE A 350 -11.04 16.68 22.08
N LEU A 351 -10.20 17.72 22.16
CA LEU A 351 -9.47 18.06 23.40
C LEU A 351 -10.40 18.49 24.53
N ASP A 352 -11.49 19.16 24.18
CA ASP A 352 -12.53 19.58 25.13
C ASP A 352 -13.51 18.46 25.52
N GLY A 353 -13.37 17.26 24.92
CA GLY A 353 -14.26 16.11 25.18
C GLY A 353 -15.68 16.33 24.69
N LYS A 354 -15.89 17.06 23.60
CA LYS A 354 -17.23 17.36 23.05
C LYS A 354 -17.29 17.07 21.55
N ARG A 355 -18.48 16.77 21.05
CA ARG A 355 -18.72 16.63 19.62
C ARG A 355 -18.61 17.96 18.89
N THR A 356 -18.31 17.91 17.59
CA THR A 356 -18.46 19.05 16.69
C THR A 356 -19.87 19.10 16.10
N TRP A 357 -20.39 20.30 15.89
CA TRP A 357 -21.69 20.55 15.26
C TRP A 357 -21.51 21.24 13.90
N GLU A 358 -22.47 21.06 12.98
CA GLU A 358 -22.42 21.66 11.62
C GLU A 358 -22.26 23.19 11.66
N LYS A 359 -22.92 23.86 12.61
CA LYS A 359 -22.78 25.33 12.80
C LYS A 359 -21.36 25.76 13.12
N GLU A 360 -20.58 24.89 13.77
CA GLU A 360 -19.19 25.15 14.14
C GLU A 360 -18.26 24.93 12.95
N LEU A 361 -18.50 23.91 12.13
CA LEU A 361 -17.81 23.70 10.85
C LEU A 361 -18.09 24.86 9.87
N ALA A 362 -19.32 25.34 9.83
CA ALA A 362 -19.70 26.46 8.99
C ALA A 362 -18.98 27.78 9.35
N ARG A 363 -18.51 27.94 10.59
CA ARG A 363 -17.79 29.11 11.08
C ARG A 363 -16.27 28.92 11.12
N SER A 364 -15.78 27.71 10.97
CA SER A 364 -14.36 27.36 11.05
C SER A 364 -13.54 27.99 9.90
N ASN A 365 -12.28 28.31 10.13
CA ASN A 365 -11.33 28.72 9.08
C ASN A 365 -11.00 27.57 8.13
N VAL A 366 -10.98 26.33 8.63
CA VAL A 366 -10.83 25.14 7.84
C VAL A 366 -12.23 24.65 7.44
N LYS A 367 -12.57 24.73 6.17
CA LYS A 367 -13.84 24.21 5.64
C LYS A 367 -13.65 22.77 5.18
N PRO A 368 -14.54 21.83 5.56
CA PRO A 368 -14.49 20.47 5.05
C PRO A 368 -14.50 20.42 3.53
N THR A 369 -13.57 19.67 2.92
CA THR A 369 -13.59 19.41 1.48
C THR A 369 -14.42 18.17 1.13
N LEU A 370 -14.71 17.28 2.09
CA LEU A 370 -15.69 16.20 1.95
C LEU A 370 -17.07 16.74 2.35
N ALA A 371 -17.90 17.05 1.35
CA ALA A 371 -19.15 17.76 1.54
C ALA A 371 -20.24 16.96 2.32
N ASP A 372 -20.19 15.64 2.25
CA ASP A 372 -21.10 14.71 2.93
C ASP A 372 -20.55 14.13 4.24
N ALA A 373 -19.42 14.64 4.73
CA ALA A 373 -18.92 14.29 6.04
C ALA A 373 -19.85 14.77 7.16
N VAL A 374 -20.12 13.91 8.11
CA VAL A 374 -21.06 14.16 9.22
C VAL A 374 -20.31 14.71 10.43
N ALA A 375 -20.70 15.89 10.90
CA ALA A 375 -20.16 16.47 12.13
C ALA A 375 -20.51 15.61 13.34
N GLY A 376 -19.52 15.19 14.13
CA GLY A 376 -19.78 14.24 15.20
C GLY A 376 -18.67 14.15 16.24
N ASP A 377 -18.62 13.01 16.91
CA ASP A 377 -17.61 12.65 17.90
C ASP A 377 -16.89 11.37 17.47
N ILE A 378 -15.67 11.53 16.96
CA ILE A 378 -14.80 10.43 16.54
C ILE A 378 -14.41 9.56 17.74
N THR A 379 -14.29 10.16 18.93
CA THR A 379 -13.80 9.46 20.13
C THR A 379 -14.81 8.41 20.64
N ALA A 380 -16.07 8.51 20.23
CA ALA A 380 -17.10 7.53 20.58
C ALA A 380 -16.93 6.17 19.89
N ALA A 381 -16.16 6.11 18.79
CA ALA A 381 -15.96 4.88 18.01
C ALA A 381 -14.49 4.44 17.97
N MET A 382 -13.55 5.39 18.00
CA MET A 382 -12.13 5.09 17.87
C MET A 382 -11.56 4.48 19.15
N PRO A 383 -10.68 3.47 19.06
CA PRO A 383 -10.03 2.90 20.24
C PRO A 383 -9.25 3.97 21.01
N TYR A 384 -9.46 4.02 22.34
CA TYR A 384 -8.81 5.00 23.22
C TYR A 384 -7.30 5.08 23.01
N ARG A 385 -6.63 3.93 22.90
CA ARG A 385 -5.18 3.86 22.65
C ARG A 385 -4.79 4.54 21.34
N ALA A 386 -5.57 4.34 20.27
CA ALA A 386 -5.34 4.99 18.97
C ALA A 386 -5.48 6.50 19.10
N MET A 387 -6.57 6.96 19.70
CA MET A 387 -6.85 8.40 19.85
C MET A 387 -5.77 9.12 20.65
N ILE A 388 -5.33 8.58 21.78
CA ILE A 388 -4.26 9.19 22.60
C ILE A 388 -2.93 9.27 21.83
N ASN A 389 -2.56 8.22 21.10
CA ASN A 389 -1.37 8.23 20.26
C ASN A 389 -1.49 9.28 19.14
N ILE A 390 -2.65 9.38 18.47
CA ILE A 390 -2.92 10.33 17.38
C ILE A 390 -2.89 11.76 17.91
N ILE A 391 -3.58 12.06 19.01
CA ILE A 391 -3.60 13.39 19.63
C ILE A 391 -2.18 13.86 19.97
N ASN A 392 -1.38 13.00 20.60
CA ASN A 392 -0.02 13.34 20.99
C ASN A 392 0.92 13.44 19.79
N PHE A 393 0.67 12.67 18.71
CA PHE A 393 1.40 12.82 17.47
C PHE A 393 1.07 14.15 16.76
N ILE A 394 -0.21 14.56 16.72
CA ILE A 394 -0.63 15.87 16.19
C ILE A 394 0.05 17.01 16.94
N ARG A 395 0.15 16.92 18.27
CA ARG A 395 0.89 17.90 19.10
C ARG A 395 2.39 17.92 18.77
N SER A 396 2.99 16.76 18.49
CA SER A 396 4.38 16.69 18.02
C SER A 396 4.53 17.27 16.62
N MET A 397 3.56 17.05 15.74
CA MET A 397 3.52 17.66 14.41
C MET A 397 3.47 19.18 14.47
N ASP A 398 2.81 19.77 15.45
CA ASP A 398 2.71 21.23 15.64
C ASP A 398 4.07 21.87 15.91
N VAL A 399 5.02 21.14 16.49
CA VAL A 399 6.41 21.60 16.66
C VAL A 399 7.15 21.65 15.32
N VAL A 400 6.81 20.73 14.40
CA VAL A 400 7.42 20.67 13.06
C VAL A 400 6.76 21.68 12.13
N VAL A 401 5.44 21.79 12.22
CA VAL A 401 4.54 22.60 11.40
C VAL A 401 3.64 23.40 12.33
N PRO A 402 4.05 24.60 12.76
CA PRO A 402 3.25 25.43 13.68
C PRO A 402 1.85 25.71 13.12
N GLY A 403 0.83 25.47 13.94
CA GLY A 403 -0.58 25.59 13.58
C GLY A 403 -1.24 24.28 13.17
N PHE A 404 -0.48 23.18 13.07
CA PHE A 404 -1.06 21.87 12.73
C PHE A 404 -2.02 21.33 13.81
N ALA A 405 -1.76 21.64 15.09
CA ALA A 405 -2.64 21.31 16.22
C ALA A 405 -3.61 22.45 16.56
N SER A 406 -3.97 23.27 15.59
CA SER A 406 -4.98 24.33 15.77
C SER A 406 -6.30 23.76 16.25
N TYR A 407 -7.05 24.54 17.02
CA TYR A 407 -8.40 24.18 17.47
C TYR A 407 -9.31 23.78 16.30
N GLU A 408 -9.16 24.43 15.16
CA GLU A 408 -10.00 24.28 13.97
C GLU A 408 -9.49 23.23 12.95
N THR A 409 -8.35 22.60 13.23
CA THR A 409 -7.87 21.45 12.42
C THR A 409 -8.94 20.38 12.40
N LEU A 410 -9.26 19.87 11.20
CA LEU A 410 -10.30 18.86 11.01
C LEU A 410 -9.71 17.44 11.00
N LEU A 411 -10.35 16.55 11.72
CA LEU A 411 -10.05 15.12 11.70
C LEU A 411 -11.25 14.36 11.12
N TYR A 412 -10.99 13.47 10.18
CA TYR A 412 -11.97 12.58 9.57
C TYR A 412 -11.68 11.14 9.93
N SER A 413 -12.71 10.35 10.22
CA SER A 413 -12.60 8.94 10.64
C SER A 413 -13.69 8.10 9.96
N PRO A 414 -13.39 6.83 9.66
CA PRO A 414 -12.15 6.10 9.92
C PRO A 414 -11.16 6.15 8.73
N GLU A 415 -9.89 6.32 8.99
CA GLU A 415 -8.81 5.99 8.05
C GLU A 415 -8.26 4.61 8.44
N LEU A 416 -8.44 3.61 7.60
CA LEU A 416 -8.04 2.23 7.90
C LEU A 416 -7.08 1.72 6.82
N LYS A 417 -6.05 1.02 7.25
CA LYS A 417 -5.17 0.28 6.34
C LYS A 417 -5.01 -1.15 6.84
N PHE A 418 -5.41 -2.07 6.00
CA PHE A 418 -5.28 -3.50 6.23
C PHE A 418 -4.02 -4.00 5.54
N TYR A 419 -3.33 -4.92 6.20
CA TYR A 419 -2.13 -5.54 5.65
C TYR A 419 -2.30 -7.06 5.67
N SER A 420 -1.68 -7.70 4.69
CA SER A 420 -1.68 -9.16 4.60
C SER A 420 -0.98 -9.78 5.79
N ASN A 421 -1.37 -10.99 6.17
CA ASN A 421 -0.63 -11.79 7.13
C ASN A 421 0.82 -11.96 6.67
N LYS A 422 1.75 -11.92 7.61
CA LYS A 422 3.17 -12.02 7.32
C LYS A 422 3.56 -13.49 7.27
N VAL A 423 3.84 -14.00 6.07
CA VAL A 423 4.33 -15.37 5.86
C VAL A 423 5.72 -15.51 6.50
N THR A 424 5.91 -16.52 7.34
CA THR A 424 7.20 -16.83 7.93
C THR A 424 8.11 -17.46 6.88
N MET A 425 9.28 -16.85 6.65
CA MET A 425 10.27 -17.36 5.70
C MET A 425 11.68 -16.98 6.13
N ASP A 426 12.66 -17.68 5.57
CA ASP A 426 14.07 -17.37 5.77
C ASP A 426 14.56 -16.22 4.84
N THR A 427 15.84 -15.90 4.91
CA THR A 427 16.46 -14.86 4.08
C THR A 427 16.55 -15.20 2.59
N HIS A 428 16.30 -16.45 2.22
CA HIS A 428 16.19 -16.98 0.85
C HIS A 428 14.74 -17.12 0.39
N PHE A 429 13.80 -16.56 1.16
CA PHE A 429 12.35 -16.59 0.91
C PHE A 429 11.73 -17.99 0.88
N ASN A 430 12.36 -18.98 1.52
CA ASN A 430 11.79 -20.30 1.71
C ASN A 430 10.78 -20.27 2.86
N THR A 431 9.60 -20.81 2.63
CA THR A 431 8.63 -21.11 3.69
C THR A 431 8.99 -22.43 4.38
N ASN A 432 8.22 -22.83 5.40
CA ASN A 432 8.34 -24.17 5.98
C ASN A 432 7.83 -25.28 5.05
N VAL A 433 7.22 -24.96 3.91
CA VAL A 433 6.81 -25.90 2.85
C VAL A 433 7.87 -25.87 1.75
N GLN A 434 8.50 -27.02 1.49
CA GLN A 434 9.56 -27.13 0.47
C GLN A 434 9.01 -26.80 -0.92
N GLY A 435 9.75 -25.99 -1.69
CA GLY A 435 9.39 -25.57 -3.04
C GLY A 435 8.32 -24.49 -3.11
N LEU A 436 7.86 -23.95 -1.95
CA LEU A 436 6.89 -22.86 -1.89
C LEU A 436 7.56 -21.59 -1.38
N HIS A 437 7.41 -20.50 -2.13
CA HIS A 437 7.90 -19.15 -1.84
C HIS A 437 6.75 -18.15 -1.89
N ALA A 438 6.78 -17.12 -1.03
CA ALA A 438 5.74 -16.09 -1.00
C ALA A 438 6.37 -14.70 -1.10
N LEU A 439 5.91 -13.89 -2.05
CA LEU A 439 6.49 -12.58 -2.36
C LEU A 439 5.44 -11.47 -2.39
N GLY A 440 5.96 -10.25 -2.43
CA GLY A 440 5.14 -9.07 -2.66
C GLY A 440 4.18 -8.77 -1.52
N ASP A 441 3.19 -7.93 -1.80
CA ASP A 441 2.27 -7.41 -0.78
C ASP A 441 1.39 -8.50 -0.14
N SER A 442 1.10 -9.61 -0.84
CA SER A 442 0.35 -10.73 -0.27
C SER A 442 1.12 -11.46 0.82
N SER A 443 2.45 -11.50 0.75
CA SER A 443 3.29 -12.13 1.77
C SER A 443 3.39 -11.34 3.08
N GLY A 444 2.91 -10.08 3.10
CA GLY A 444 2.98 -9.17 4.25
C GLY A 444 4.32 -8.47 4.45
N TRP A 445 5.34 -8.75 3.62
CA TRP A 445 6.68 -8.18 3.76
C TRP A 445 6.88 -6.88 2.98
N THR A 446 6.15 -6.67 1.89
CA THR A 446 6.27 -5.47 1.07
C THR A 446 4.97 -4.68 1.00
N ARG A 447 5.07 -3.43 0.59
CA ARG A 447 3.95 -2.52 0.36
C ARG A 447 4.31 -1.57 -0.78
N GLY A 448 3.69 -1.78 -1.94
CA GLY A 448 3.88 -0.94 -3.11
C GLY A 448 4.90 -1.48 -4.11
N LEU A 449 5.02 -0.76 -5.23
CA LEU A 449 5.68 -1.25 -6.44
C LEU A 449 7.16 -1.57 -6.25
N MET A 450 7.93 -0.61 -5.74
CA MET A 450 9.39 -0.71 -5.67
C MET A 450 9.83 -1.84 -4.72
N MET A 451 9.29 -1.92 -3.52
CA MET A 451 9.72 -2.94 -2.56
C MET A 451 9.30 -4.35 -3.02
N ALA A 452 8.14 -4.48 -3.69
CA ALA A 452 7.74 -5.73 -4.30
C ALA A 452 8.67 -6.12 -5.47
N SER A 453 9.09 -5.16 -6.28
CA SER A 453 10.08 -5.38 -7.35
C SER A 453 11.43 -5.82 -6.78
N ALA A 454 11.92 -5.14 -5.74
CA ALA A 454 13.18 -5.51 -5.08
C ALA A 454 13.13 -6.94 -4.51
N MET A 455 12.01 -7.30 -3.85
CA MET A 455 11.83 -8.67 -3.37
C MET A 455 11.79 -9.68 -4.52
N GLY A 456 11.17 -9.32 -5.66
CA GLY A 456 11.17 -10.14 -6.88
C GLY A 456 12.58 -10.33 -7.45
N VAL A 457 13.40 -9.27 -7.50
CA VAL A 457 14.82 -9.37 -7.92
C VAL A 457 15.58 -10.37 -7.05
N LEU A 458 15.43 -10.30 -5.73
CA LEU A 458 16.12 -11.22 -4.83
C LEU A 458 15.68 -12.67 -5.06
N MET A 459 14.38 -12.90 -5.21
CA MET A 459 13.87 -14.24 -5.52
C MET A 459 14.37 -14.74 -6.89
N GLY A 460 14.43 -13.86 -7.88
CA GLY A 460 15.01 -14.20 -9.19
C GLY A 460 16.49 -14.61 -9.11
N ARG A 461 17.25 -14.01 -8.21
CA ARG A 461 18.66 -14.39 -7.91
C ARG A 461 18.75 -15.78 -7.28
N GLU A 462 17.85 -16.11 -6.38
CA GLU A 462 17.81 -17.43 -5.71
C GLU A 462 17.41 -18.55 -6.69
N LEU A 463 16.55 -18.25 -7.65
CA LEU A 463 16.02 -19.26 -8.59
C LEU A 463 16.75 -19.32 -9.94
N ALA A 464 17.73 -18.45 -10.23
CA ALA A 464 18.43 -18.40 -11.51
C ALA A 464 19.25 -19.67 -11.86
#